data_769611b13aba1d0ffe1902768b43c661
#
_entry.id   769611b13aba1d0ffe1902768b43c661
#
_cell.length_a   1.000
_cell.length_b   1.000
_cell.length_c   1.000
_cell.angle_alpha   90.00
_cell.angle_beta   90.00
_cell.angle_gamma   90.00
#
_symmetry.space_group_name_H-M   'P 1'
#
loop_
_entity.id
_entity.type
_entity.pdbx_description
1 polymer ?
#
loop_
_entity_poly.entity_id
_entity_poly.type
_entity_poly.pdbx_seq_one_letter_code
_entity_poly.pdbx_strand_id
1 'polypeptide(L)'
;TKTVEGINVGKDMYELMKEIVLPKELSVGEGYGTVEWAIRSIFEGYTGWFRHNSTTELYSYSPKSIFPELNDLIDKEMALKMVKDLIEKNEYLKAIHISEIIISSDNNKEALKMYLKIHQILLKESQKNSNRWIVKWLEFEIEKTKNKLNEEADSTT
;
A
#
# COMPACT_ATOMS: atom_id res chain seq x y z
N THR A 1 -5.82 18.09 -19.96
CA THR A 1 -6.51 17.06 -19.13
C THR A 1 -6.56 17.55 -17.68
N LYS A 2 -7.55 17.10 -16.88
CA LYS A 2 -7.66 17.46 -15.45
C LYS A 2 -6.37 17.23 -14.68
N THR A 3 -5.62 16.19 -14.99
CA THR A 3 -4.31 15.92 -14.35
C THR A 3 -3.31 17.05 -14.64
N VAL A 4 -3.17 17.47 -15.90
CA VAL A 4 -2.24 18.55 -16.28
C VAL A 4 -2.70 19.91 -15.71
N GLU A 5 -4.00 20.15 -15.69
CA GLU A 5 -4.57 21.36 -15.03
C GLU A 5 -4.23 21.39 -13.53
N GLY A 6 -4.34 20.23 -12.85
CA GLY A 6 -3.94 20.10 -11.46
C GLY A 6 -2.45 20.32 -11.22
N ILE A 7 -1.57 19.76 -12.09
CA ILE A 7 -0.13 20.00 -12.06
C ILE A 7 0.18 21.50 -12.15
N ASN A 8 -0.46 22.18 -13.09
CA ASN A 8 -0.22 23.62 -13.33
C ASN A 8 -0.62 24.52 -12.15
N VAL A 9 -1.50 24.04 -11.27
CA VAL A 9 -1.87 24.76 -10.03
C VAL A 9 -1.20 24.18 -8.78
N GLY A 10 -0.20 23.33 -8.95
CA GLY A 10 0.64 22.81 -7.87
C GLY A 10 0.00 21.74 -7.00
N LYS A 11 -1.02 21.02 -7.49
CA LYS A 11 -1.60 19.89 -6.75
C LYS A 11 -0.66 18.70 -6.69
N ASP A 12 -0.66 18.02 -5.54
CA ASP A 12 0.06 16.76 -5.35
C ASP A 12 -0.56 15.62 -6.16
N MET A 13 0.28 14.68 -6.57
CA MET A 13 -0.13 13.51 -7.33
C MET A 13 -1.21 12.68 -6.64
N TYR A 14 -1.07 12.45 -5.32
CA TYR A 14 -2.03 11.65 -4.57
C TYR A 14 -3.36 12.37 -4.34
N GLU A 15 -3.36 13.72 -4.29
CA GLU A 15 -4.59 14.51 -4.30
C GLU A 15 -5.34 14.33 -5.61
N LEU A 16 -4.64 14.44 -6.75
CA LEU A 16 -5.23 14.24 -8.07
C LEU A 16 -5.77 12.82 -8.26
N MET A 17 -5.06 11.80 -7.77
CA MET A 17 -5.52 10.40 -7.80
C MET A 17 -6.83 10.19 -7.02
N LYS A 18 -7.10 10.97 -5.95
CA LYS A 18 -8.34 10.90 -5.18
C LYS A 18 -9.48 11.71 -5.78
N GLU A 19 -9.17 12.86 -6.38
CA GLU A 19 -10.17 13.82 -6.85
C GLU A 19 -10.70 13.52 -8.25
N ILE A 20 -9.85 12.99 -9.13
CA ILE A 20 -10.21 12.81 -10.53
C ILE A 20 -10.97 11.50 -10.72
N VAL A 21 -12.24 11.66 -11.08
CA VAL A 21 -13.14 10.55 -11.43
C VAL A 21 -13.55 10.71 -12.89
N LEU A 22 -13.63 9.58 -13.62
CA LEU A 22 -14.14 9.57 -14.98
C LEU A 22 -15.65 9.85 -15.00
N PRO A 23 -16.13 10.63 -15.98
CA PRO A 23 -17.56 10.71 -16.28
C PRO A 23 -18.14 9.31 -16.55
N LYS A 24 -19.41 9.10 -16.22
CA LYS A 24 -20.07 7.78 -16.37
C LYS A 24 -19.98 7.23 -17.80
N GLU A 25 -20.12 8.11 -18.78
CA GLU A 25 -20.05 7.80 -20.22
C GLU A 25 -18.65 7.35 -20.69
N LEU A 26 -17.60 7.67 -19.94
CA LEU A 26 -16.22 7.26 -20.20
C LEU A 26 -15.75 6.17 -19.23
N SER A 27 -16.62 5.71 -18.33
CA SER A 27 -16.30 4.64 -17.39
C SER A 27 -16.20 3.31 -18.11
N VAL A 28 -14.98 2.79 -18.19
CA VAL A 28 -14.67 1.46 -18.70
C VAL A 28 -14.25 0.54 -17.51
N GLY A 29 -14.37 -0.77 -17.72
CA GLY A 29 -13.91 -1.70 -16.69
C GLY A 29 -12.41 -1.58 -16.44
N GLU A 30 -12.00 -1.58 -15.18
CA GLU A 30 -10.61 -1.43 -14.73
C GLU A 30 -9.85 -2.77 -14.62
N GLY A 31 -10.08 -3.69 -15.55
CA GLY A 31 -9.53 -5.05 -15.49
C GLY A 31 -8.01 -5.16 -15.47
N TYR A 32 -7.30 -4.21 -16.06
CA TYR A 32 -5.83 -4.23 -16.19
C TYR A 32 -5.13 -2.95 -15.70
N GLY A 33 -5.88 -1.93 -15.33
CA GLY A 33 -5.37 -0.67 -14.80
C GLY A 33 -6.48 0.09 -14.10
N THR A 34 -6.13 1.16 -13.40
CA THR A 34 -7.09 2.04 -12.74
C THR A 34 -6.94 3.47 -13.23
N VAL A 35 -7.96 4.30 -13.00
CA VAL A 35 -7.91 5.73 -13.29
C VAL A 35 -6.77 6.37 -12.51
N GLU A 36 -6.56 5.98 -11.25
CA GLU A 36 -5.48 6.48 -10.40
C GLU A 36 -4.10 6.17 -11.00
N TRP A 37 -3.90 4.96 -11.57
CA TRP A 37 -2.63 4.62 -12.21
C TRP A 37 -2.38 5.44 -13.48
N ALA A 38 -3.43 5.72 -14.25
CA ALA A 38 -3.33 6.60 -15.42
C ALA A 38 -2.95 8.03 -15.01
N ILE A 39 -3.57 8.56 -13.93
CA ILE A 39 -3.26 9.88 -13.38
C ILE A 39 -1.79 9.93 -12.95
N ARG A 40 -1.33 8.91 -12.21
CA ARG A 40 0.07 8.80 -11.81
C ARG A 40 1.02 8.79 -13.01
N SER A 41 0.72 8.00 -14.03
CA SER A 41 1.56 7.92 -15.24
C SER A 41 1.63 9.26 -15.99
N ILE A 42 0.49 9.97 -16.10
CA ILE A 42 0.45 11.30 -16.69
C ILE A 42 1.26 12.28 -15.84
N PHE A 43 1.08 12.28 -14.52
CA PHE A 43 1.79 13.17 -13.60
C PHE A 43 3.30 12.98 -13.74
N GLU A 44 3.80 11.74 -13.59
CA GLU A 44 5.22 11.41 -13.69
C GLU A 44 5.78 11.67 -15.11
N GLY A 45 4.97 11.54 -16.16
CA GLY A 45 5.33 11.88 -17.52
C GLY A 45 5.59 13.39 -17.75
N TYR A 46 4.89 14.25 -17.01
CA TYR A 46 5.06 15.71 -17.09
C TYR A 46 6.10 16.26 -16.12
N THR A 47 6.20 15.69 -14.92
CA THR A 47 7.05 16.22 -13.82
C THR A 47 8.35 15.44 -13.65
N GLY A 48 8.44 14.26 -14.26
CA GLY A 48 9.55 13.32 -14.02
C GLY A 48 9.37 12.52 -12.71
N TRP A 49 10.37 11.73 -12.39
CA TRP A 49 10.37 10.83 -11.24
C TRP A 49 10.68 11.52 -9.90
N PHE A 50 11.40 12.63 -9.94
CA PHE A 50 11.76 13.39 -8.74
C PHE A 50 10.63 14.31 -8.30
N ARG A 51 10.06 14.04 -7.14
CA ARG A 51 8.86 14.73 -6.63
C ARG A 51 9.15 15.93 -5.74
N HIS A 52 10.43 16.21 -5.48
CA HIS A 52 10.87 17.30 -4.59
C HIS A 52 10.37 17.16 -3.13
N ASN A 53 10.04 15.94 -2.68
CA ASN A 53 9.52 15.70 -1.33
C ASN A 53 10.62 15.33 -0.35
N SER A 54 11.69 14.67 -0.82
CA SER A 54 12.80 14.23 0.05
C SER A 54 14.12 14.19 -0.69
N THR A 55 15.19 14.57 0.02
CA THR A 55 16.56 14.42 -0.48
C THR A 55 16.90 12.97 -0.82
N THR A 56 16.33 12.01 -0.10
CA THR A 56 16.58 10.58 -0.33
C THR A 56 16.08 10.08 -1.68
N GLU A 57 15.13 10.78 -2.32
CA GLU A 57 14.67 10.46 -3.68
C GLU A 57 15.78 10.56 -4.74
N LEU A 58 16.81 11.40 -4.48
CA LEU A 58 17.95 11.58 -5.39
C LEU A 58 19.00 10.47 -5.27
N TYR A 59 18.86 9.57 -4.31
CA TYR A 59 19.84 8.53 -4.01
C TYR A 59 19.22 7.14 -4.11
N SER A 60 20.05 6.11 -4.22
CA SER A 60 19.63 4.71 -4.31
C SER A 60 19.19 4.17 -2.94
N TYR A 61 18.25 4.84 -2.29
CA TYR A 61 17.74 4.49 -0.96
C TYR A 61 16.22 4.30 -0.99
N SER A 62 15.76 3.10 -0.73
CA SER A 62 14.33 2.81 -0.67
C SER A 62 13.69 3.46 0.57
N PRO A 63 12.50 4.08 0.47
CA PRO A 63 11.78 4.58 1.65
C PRO A 63 11.51 3.52 2.72
N LYS A 64 11.44 2.24 2.34
CA LYS A 64 11.26 1.12 3.29
C LYS A 64 12.56 0.63 3.94
N SER A 65 13.73 1.11 3.49
CA SER A 65 15.01 0.70 4.07
C SER A 65 15.21 1.12 5.53
N ILE A 66 14.44 2.11 6.01
CA ILE A 66 14.45 2.58 7.41
C ILE A 66 13.51 1.76 8.33
N PHE A 67 12.73 0.80 7.79
CA PHE A 67 11.74 0.08 8.58
C PHE A 67 12.34 -0.76 9.71
N PRO A 68 13.50 -1.45 9.55
CA PRO A 68 14.14 -2.15 10.66
C PRO A 68 14.45 -1.22 11.82
N GLU A 69 15.04 -0.06 11.56
CA GLU A 69 15.38 0.93 12.58
C GLU A 69 14.12 1.51 13.24
N LEU A 70 13.06 1.73 12.48
CA LEU A 70 11.77 2.15 13.03
C LEU A 70 11.16 1.07 13.93
N ASN A 71 11.29 -0.21 13.56
CA ASN A 71 10.81 -1.32 14.38
C ASN A 71 11.52 -1.39 15.75
N ASP A 72 12.81 -1.02 15.79
CA ASP A 72 13.58 -0.98 17.04
C ASP A 72 13.21 0.21 17.94
N LEU A 73 12.70 1.28 17.36
CA LEU A 73 12.32 2.51 18.07
C LEU A 73 10.87 2.52 18.59
N ILE A 74 9.98 1.72 18.00
CA ILE A 74 8.55 1.74 18.36
C ILE A 74 8.23 0.82 19.54
N ASP A 75 7.23 1.24 20.33
CA ASP A 75 6.53 0.36 21.25
C ASP A 75 5.64 -0.60 20.44
N LYS A 76 6.01 -1.89 20.43
CA LYS A 76 5.32 -2.93 19.64
C LYS A 76 3.88 -3.14 20.06
N GLU A 77 3.57 -3.08 21.37
CA GLU A 77 2.20 -3.26 21.86
C GLU A 77 1.31 -2.10 21.40
N MET A 78 1.83 -0.87 21.51
CA MET A 78 1.12 0.31 21.03
C MET A 78 0.94 0.28 19.51
N ALA A 79 1.96 -0.14 18.76
CA ALA A 79 1.87 -0.26 17.31
C ALA A 79 0.84 -1.33 16.87
N LEU A 80 0.81 -2.49 17.51
CA LEU A 80 -0.19 -3.53 17.27
C LEU A 80 -1.62 -3.05 17.58
N LYS A 81 -1.80 -2.31 18.67
CA LYS A 81 -3.08 -1.68 18.99
C LYS A 81 -3.50 -0.70 17.91
N MET A 82 -2.57 0.14 17.44
CA MET A 82 -2.83 1.09 16.35
C MET A 82 -3.25 0.39 15.06
N VAL A 83 -2.62 -0.74 14.71
CA VAL A 83 -3.03 -1.55 13.55
C VAL A 83 -4.48 -2.03 13.72
N LYS A 84 -4.87 -2.51 14.90
CA LYS A 84 -6.26 -2.94 15.18
C LYS A 84 -7.24 -1.79 15.01
N ASP A 85 -6.94 -0.63 15.61
CA ASP A 85 -7.78 0.58 15.52
C ASP A 85 -7.96 1.05 14.07
N LEU A 86 -6.90 0.96 13.26
CA LEU A 86 -6.96 1.31 11.83
C LEU A 86 -7.80 0.31 11.02
N ILE A 87 -7.72 -0.98 11.34
CA ILE A 87 -8.57 -2.01 10.71
C ILE A 87 -10.05 -1.73 11.02
N GLU A 88 -10.38 -1.40 12.26
CA GLU A 88 -11.75 -1.08 12.68
C GLU A 88 -12.31 0.17 11.97
N LYS A 89 -11.44 1.13 11.68
CA LYS A 89 -11.76 2.33 10.90
C LYS A 89 -11.76 2.12 9.38
N ASN A 90 -11.51 0.91 8.89
CA ASN A 90 -11.31 0.57 7.48
C ASN A 90 -10.15 1.33 6.80
N GLU A 91 -9.18 1.82 7.57
CA GLU A 91 -7.97 2.48 7.08
C GLU A 91 -6.87 1.45 6.75
N TYR A 92 -7.20 0.48 5.92
CA TYR A 92 -6.39 -0.73 5.64
C TYR A 92 -4.98 -0.43 5.14
N LEU A 93 -4.80 0.57 4.27
CA LEU A 93 -3.48 0.89 3.71
C LEU A 93 -2.53 1.47 4.76
N LYS A 94 -3.05 2.27 5.71
CA LYS A 94 -2.26 2.74 6.85
C LYS A 94 -1.90 1.59 7.78
N ALA A 95 -2.85 0.69 8.03
CA ALA A 95 -2.61 -0.51 8.83
C ALA A 95 -1.52 -1.40 8.23
N ILE A 96 -1.48 -1.54 6.88
CA ILE A 96 -0.42 -2.25 6.17
C ILE A 96 0.94 -1.61 6.44
N HIS A 97 1.09 -0.29 6.30
CA HIS A 97 2.37 0.38 6.52
C HIS A 97 2.92 0.15 7.93
N ILE A 98 2.09 0.24 8.97
CA ILE A 98 2.53 -0.02 10.34
C ILE A 98 2.88 -1.50 10.53
N SER A 99 2.07 -2.41 9.99
CA SER A 99 2.38 -3.84 10.03
C SER A 99 3.70 -4.17 9.33
N GLU A 100 3.99 -3.56 8.18
CA GLU A 100 5.26 -3.71 7.44
C GLU A 100 6.46 -3.28 8.30
N ILE A 101 6.34 -2.22 9.09
CA ILE A 101 7.39 -1.80 10.03
C ILE A 101 7.60 -2.88 11.09
N ILE A 102 6.52 -3.37 11.73
CA ILE A 102 6.62 -4.38 12.79
C ILE A 102 7.26 -5.68 12.28
N ILE A 103 6.91 -6.11 11.06
CA ILE A 103 7.42 -7.37 10.49
C ILE A 103 8.74 -7.21 9.72
N SER A 104 9.36 -6.02 9.72
CA SER A 104 10.58 -5.76 8.94
C SER A 104 11.84 -6.41 9.51
N SER A 105 11.94 -6.53 10.82
CA SER A 105 13.10 -7.10 11.51
C SER A 105 12.81 -8.45 12.14
N ASP A 106 11.58 -8.66 12.57
CA ASP A 106 11.15 -9.92 13.16
C ASP A 106 9.80 -10.36 12.57
N ASN A 107 9.56 -11.66 12.57
CA ASN A 107 8.29 -12.19 12.10
C ASN A 107 7.23 -12.15 13.23
N ASN A 108 6.92 -10.98 13.76
CA ASN A 108 5.91 -10.84 14.79
C ASN A 108 4.59 -11.50 14.36
N LYS A 109 4.26 -12.62 15.00
CA LYS A 109 3.14 -13.50 14.62
C LYS A 109 1.78 -12.79 14.66
N GLU A 110 1.59 -11.85 15.58
CA GLU A 110 0.34 -11.08 15.68
C GLU A 110 0.23 -10.07 14.54
N ALA A 111 1.31 -9.35 14.23
CA ALA A 111 1.37 -8.43 13.09
C ALA A 111 1.17 -9.18 11.76
N LEU A 112 1.80 -10.35 11.57
CA LEU A 112 1.60 -11.18 10.38
C LEU A 112 0.14 -11.64 10.22
N LYS A 113 -0.54 -12.02 11.30
CA LYS A 113 -1.97 -12.37 11.26
C LYS A 113 -2.84 -11.17 10.86
N MET A 114 -2.55 -9.99 11.39
CA MET A 114 -3.29 -8.77 11.02
C MET A 114 -3.01 -8.37 9.57
N TYR A 115 -1.76 -8.43 9.14
CA TYR A 115 -1.35 -8.19 7.75
C TYR A 115 -2.06 -9.14 6.78
N LEU A 116 -2.12 -10.43 7.11
CA LEU A 116 -2.86 -11.44 6.35
C LEU A 116 -4.36 -11.09 6.26
N LYS A 117 -4.98 -10.76 7.40
CA LYS A 117 -6.40 -10.38 7.46
C LYS A 117 -6.71 -9.18 6.57
N ILE A 118 -5.87 -8.15 6.60
CA ILE A 118 -6.05 -6.95 5.78
C ILE A 118 -6.00 -7.31 4.29
N HIS A 119 -5.00 -8.10 3.87
CA HIS A 119 -4.88 -8.52 2.47
C HIS A 119 -6.08 -9.37 2.01
N GLN A 120 -6.63 -10.21 2.87
CA GLN A 120 -7.86 -10.97 2.57
C GLN A 120 -9.08 -10.05 2.40
N ILE A 121 -9.21 -9.00 3.21
CA ILE A 121 -10.28 -8.00 3.08
C ILE A 121 -10.14 -7.28 1.74
N LEU A 122 -8.95 -6.76 1.45
CA LEU A 122 -8.68 -6.05 0.19
C LEU A 122 -8.89 -6.94 -1.04
N LEU A 123 -8.52 -8.23 -0.97
CA LEU A 123 -8.77 -9.18 -2.04
C LEU A 123 -10.27 -9.34 -2.30
N LYS A 124 -11.07 -9.51 -1.24
CA LYS A 124 -12.53 -9.63 -1.36
C LYS A 124 -13.17 -8.37 -1.97
N GLU A 125 -12.66 -7.20 -1.64
CA GLU A 125 -13.11 -5.92 -2.22
C GLU A 125 -12.69 -5.80 -3.69
N SER A 126 -11.44 -6.14 -4.01
CA SER A 126 -10.88 -6.03 -5.37
C SER A 126 -11.51 -7.02 -6.35
N GLN A 127 -11.99 -8.18 -5.89
CA GLN A 127 -12.69 -9.13 -6.74
C GLN A 127 -13.99 -8.56 -7.34
N LYS A 128 -14.60 -7.57 -6.68
CA LYS A 128 -15.79 -6.88 -7.20
C LYS A 128 -15.46 -6.01 -8.42
N ASN A 129 -14.26 -5.46 -8.48
CA ASN A 129 -13.80 -4.56 -9.55
C ASN A 129 -13.00 -5.30 -10.64
N SER A 130 -12.71 -6.61 -10.42
CA SER A 130 -12.02 -7.49 -11.37
C SER A 130 -10.66 -7.01 -11.89
N ASN A 131 -9.95 -6.13 -11.14
CA ASN A 131 -8.60 -5.72 -11.54
C ASN A 131 -7.62 -6.87 -11.34
N ARG A 132 -7.14 -7.43 -12.45
CA ARG A 132 -6.30 -8.63 -12.46
C ARG A 132 -4.96 -8.45 -11.73
N TRP A 133 -4.33 -7.28 -11.86
CA TRP A 133 -3.04 -7.01 -11.23
C TRP A 133 -3.17 -6.89 -9.71
N ILE A 134 -4.18 -6.16 -9.24
CA ILE A 134 -4.45 -6.03 -7.79
C ILE A 134 -4.77 -7.39 -7.19
N VAL A 135 -5.67 -8.16 -7.82
CA VAL A 135 -6.06 -9.49 -7.35
C VAL A 135 -4.83 -10.41 -7.25
N LYS A 136 -4.01 -10.50 -8.31
CA LYS A 136 -2.82 -11.37 -8.32
C LYS A 136 -1.77 -10.94 -7.30
N TRP A 137 -1.57 -9.65 -7.10
CA TRP A 137 -0.67 -9.15 -6.07
C TRP A 137 -1.15 -9.51 -4.66
N LEU A 138 -2.44 -9.32 -4.38
CA LEU A 138 -3.02 -9.64 -3.08
C LEU A 138 -3.01 -11.16 -2.80
N GLU A 139 -3.30 -12.00 -3.81
CA GLU A 139 -3.16 -13.46 -3.71
C GLU A 139 -1.72 -13.86 -3.36
N PHE A 140 -0.73 -13.27 -4.02
CA PHE A 140 0.70 -13.51 -3.77
C PHE A 140 1.10 -13.12 -2.34
N GLU A 141 0.73 -11.92 -1.85
CA GLU A 141 1.05 -11.48 -0.49
C GLU A 141 0.36 -12.33 0.59
N ILE A 142 -0.87 -12.80 0.32
CA ILE A 142 -1.59 -13.73 1.20
C ILE A 142 -0.84 -15.05 1.32
N GLU A 143 -0.44 -15.65 0.22
CA GLU A 143 0.28 -16.93 0.20
C GLU A 143 1.64 -16.81 0.89
N LYS A 144 2.41 -15.79 0.55
CA LYS A 144 3.70 -15.48 1.16
C LYS A 144 3.59 -15.31 2.68
N THR A 145 2.55 -14.62 3.16
CA THR A 145 2.35 -14.42 4.60
C THR A 145 1.93 -15.69 5.33
N LYS A 146 1.11 -16.54 4.69
CA LYS A 146 0.76 -17.86 5.23
C LYS A 146 1.98 -18.76 5.38
N ASN A 147 2.87 -18.77 4.38
CA ASN A 147 4.10 -19.55 4.44
C ASN A 147 4.98 -19.11 5.60
N LYS A 148 5.17 -17.80 5.81
CA LYS A 148 5.90 -17.28 6.98
C LYS A 148 5.28 -17.70 8.32
N LEU A 149 3.95 -17.68 8.43
CA LEU A 149 3.26 -18.11 9.65
C LEU A 149 3.43 -19.61 9.93
N ASN A 150 3.52 -20.45 8.89
CA ASN A 150 3.71 -21.88 9.02
C ASN A 150 5.16 -22.21 9.41
N GLU A 151 6.17 -21.58 8.78
CA GLU A 151 7.59 -21.75 9.10
C GLU A 151 7.88 -21.48 10.58
N GLU A 152 7.20 -20.47 11.16
CA GLU A 152 7.33 -20.16 12.59
C GLU A 152 6.60 -21.16 13.50
N ALA A 153 5.57 -21.84 13.02
CA ALA A 153 4.91 -22.88 13.79
C ALA A 153 5.81 -24.12 13.93
N ASP A 154 6.54 -24.47 12.85
CA ASP A 154 7.45 -25.63 12.83
C ASP A 154 8.76 -25.37 13.61
N SER A 155 9.20 -24.11 13.73
CA SER A 155 10.41 -23.75 14.48
C SER A 155 10.22 -23.71 16.00
N THR A 156 8.99 -23.84 16.49
CA THR A 156 8.62 -23.78 17.93
C THR A 156 8.31 -25.16 18.50
N THR A 157 8.45 -26.22 17.68
CA THR A 157 8.27 -27.64 18.08
C THR A 157 9.61 -28.32 18.20
#